data_98ca9446327f1982f5339b9c70098042
#
_entry.id   98ca9446327f1982f5339b9c70098042
#
_cell.length_a   1.000
_cell.length_b   1.000
_cell.length_c   1.000
_cell.angle_alpha   90.00
_cell.angle_beta   90.00
_cell.angle_gamma   90.00
#
_symmetry.space_group_name_H-M   'P 1'
#
loop_
_entity.id
_entity.type
_entity.pdbx_description
1 polymer ?
#
loop_
_entity_poly.entity_id
_entity_poly.type
_entity_poly.pdbx_seq_one_letter_code
_entity_poly.pdbx_strand_id
1 'polypeptide(L)'
;MIDLKLHIDESFYKEEIRDGYTISSEMKKLWAVELDLLNEFMSVCKRNNIRFSADAGTILGAVRHKGMIPWDDDIDVMMLREDYDKLCKIASKEFTYPYFFQTEDTDKGSLRGHAQLRNSATTGILYAEKEYKYKFNQGIFIDIFPIENLSEDTKEVEQQCNRIALLRKKYLKYANWTEERYVRPHNKLKAFIKKIYYLLMQPYVRYIENPHKIYKEYEKELTRCKDTKTSKISKLALGKYENRRIWNRKDLEETIEVPFEMLTIPIPKGYKNILDTFYGSWQEFKIGTSTHGEIFFDVNNSYHKYINEKE
;
A
#
# COMPACT_ATOMS: atom_id res chain seq x y z
N MET A 1 -17.68 11.78 12.24
CA MET A 1 -16.71 10.77 11.81
C MET A 1 -17.45 9.42 11.73
N ILE A 2 -17.04 8.53 10.83
CA ILE A 2 -17.61 7.17 10.76
C ILE A 2 -17.39 6.43 12.09
N ASP A 3 -18.18 5.37 12.33
CA ASP A 3 -18.02 4.51 13.49
C ASP A 3 -16.78 3.61 13.30
N LEU A 4 -15.84 3.67 14.25
CA LEU A 4 -14.61 2.89 14.26
C LEU A 4 -14.75 1.75 15.29
N LYS A 5 -14.20 0.56 15.02
CA LYS A 5 -14.16 -0.53 15.97
C LYS A 5 -13.14 -0.28 17.09
N LEU A 6 -12.03 0.38 16.76
CA LEU A 6 -11.02 0.77 17.73
C LEU A 6 -11.57 1.89 18.62
N HIS A 7 -11.61 1.65 19.93
CA HIS A 7 -11.93 2.72 20.86
C HIS A 7 -10.79 3.72 20.96
N ILE A 8 -11.06 4.98 20.58
CA ILE A 8 -10.09 6.08 20.58
C ILE A 8 -10.63 7.19 21.49
N ASP A 9 -9.83 7.60 22.47
CA ASP A 9 -10.20 8.67 23.39
C ASP A 9 -10.39 9.99 22.63
N GLU A 10 -11.39 10.81 23.02
CA GLU A 10 -11.66 12.12 22.40
C GLU A 10 -10.48 13.09 22.45
N SER A 11 -9.59 12.94 23.42
CA SER A 11 -8.36 13.74 23.51
C SER A 11 -7.39 13.49 22.36
N PHE A 12 -7.42 12.31 21.74
CA PHE A 12 -6.58 11.97 20.60
C PHE A 12 -6.82 12.87 19.39
N TYR A 13 -8.07 13.30 19.17
CA TYR A 13 -8.46 14.10 18.00
C TYR A 13 -8.06 15.58 18.09
N LYS A 14 -7.52 16.01 19.23
CA LYS A 14 -7.06 17.39 19.41
C LYS A 14 -5.75 17.64 18.68
N GLU A 15 -5.56 18.88 18.23
CA GLU A 15 -4.27 19.34 17.74
C GLU A 15 -3.18 19.07 18.76
N GLU A 16 -2.03 18.60 18.30
CA GLU A 16 -0.88 18.22 19.13
C GLU A 16 0.40 18.79 18.54
N ILE A 17 1.32 19.20 19.41
CA ILE A 17 2.70 19.49 19.02
C ILE A 17 3.58 18.32 19.45
N ARG A 18 4.15 17.60 18.47
CA ARG A 18 5.05 16.48 18.68
C ARG A 18 6.38 16.78 17.99
N ASP A 19 7.47 16.78 18.74
CA ASP A 19 8.83 17.06 18.24
C ASP A 19 8.93 18.37 17.43
N GLY A 20 8.22 19.42 17.87
CA GLY A 20 8.19 20.74 17.23
C GLY A 20 7.31 20.85 15.99
N TYR A 21 6.62 19.75 15.59
CA TYR A 21 5.70 19.75 14.47
C TYR A 21 4.24 19.77 14.96
N THR A 22 3.42 20.65 14.37
CA THR A 22 1.99 20.77 14.70
C THR A 22 1.18 19.74 13.88
N ILE A 23 0.58 18.78 14.55
CA ILE A 23 -0.30 17.77 13.97
C ILE A 23 -1.74 18.27 14.10
N SER A 24 -2.38 18.56 12.98
CA SER A 24 -3.74 19.10 12.98
C SER A 24 -4.79 18.06 13.44
N SER A 25 -5.92 18.55 13.93
CA SER A 25 -7.08 17.68 14.24
C SER A 25 -7.57 16.87 13.03
N GLU A 26 -7.43 17.40 11.81
CA GLU A 26 -7.80 16.67 10.59
C GLU A 26 -6.83 15.50 10.34
N MET A 27 -5.52 15.71 10.51
CA MET A 27 -4.53 14.64 10.43
C MET A 27 -4.80 13.56 11.49
N LYS A 28 -5.14 13.95 12.72
CA LYS A 28 -5.50 13.01 13.78
C LYS A 28 -6.74 12.17 13.44
N LYS A 29 -7.70 12.71 12.70
CA LYS A 29 -8.85 11.94 12.21
C LYS A 29 -8.46 10.93 11.15
N LEU A 30 -7.53 11.28 10.23
CA LEU A 30 -6.96 10.33 9.27
C LEU A 30 -6.26 9.19 10.00
N TRP A 31 -5.33 9.51 10.91
CA TRP A 31 -4.62 8.52 11.74
C TRP A 31 -5.57 7.60 12.51
N ALA A 32 -6.69 8.13 13.02
CA ALA A 32 -7.68 7.32 13.72
C ALA A 32 -8.27 6.21 12.82
N VAL A 33 -8.57 6.53 11.56
CA VAL A 33 -9.07 5.54 10.59
C VAL A 33 -7.98 4.52 10.23
N GLU A 34 -6.75 4.95 10.06
CA GLU A 34 -5.62 4.06 9.76
C GLU A 34 -5.26 3.15 10.93
N LEU A 35 -5.32 3.67 12.16
CA LEU A 35 -5.12 2.87 13.38
C LEU A 35 -6.25 1.84 13.57
N ASP A 36 -7.48 2.17 13.20
CA ASP A 36 -8.59 1.22 13.19
C ASP A 36 -8.39 0.12 12.15
N LEU A 37 -7.95 0.48 10.95
CA LEU A 37 -7.56 -0.48 9.91
C LEU A 37 -6.43 -1.39 10.37
N LEU A 38 -5.39 -0.83 11.00
CA LEU A 38 -4.27 -1.60 11.56
C LEU A 38 -4.74 -2.56 12.65
N ASN A 39 -5.60 -2.11 13.57
CA ASN A 39 -6.16 -2.93 14.62
C ASN A 39 -6.97 -4.13 14.10
N GLU A 40 -7.82 -3.91 13.09
CA GLU A 40 -8.56 -4.99 12.42
C GLU A 40 -7.62 -5.95 11.69
N PHE A 41 -6.63 -5.43 10.96
CA PHE A 41 -5.60 -6.23 10.31
C PHE A 41 -4.84 -7.13 11.32
N MET A 42 -4.38 -6.55 12.41
CA MET A 42 -3.70 -7.27 13.49
C MET A 42 -4.57 -8.38 14.08
N SER A 43 -5.85 -8.09 14.30
CA SER A 43 -6.82 -9.05 14.82
C SER A 43 -7.01 -10.23 13.88
N VAL A 44 -7.11 -9.98 12.55
CA VAL A 44 -7.19 -11.03 11.54
C VAL A 44 -5.91 -11.86 11.50
N CYS A 45 -4.74 -11.22 11.49
CA CYS A 45 -3.46 -11.92 11.48
C CYS A 45 -3.28 -12.80 12.72
N LYS A 46 -3.63 -12.30 13.89
CA LYS A 46 -3.52 -13.03 15.17
C LYS A 46 -4.39 -14.29 15.19
N ARG A 47 -5.69 -14.19 14.87
CA ARG A 47 -6.60 -15.34 14.89
C ARG A 47 -6.32 -16.40 13.85
N ASN A 48 -5.60 -16.03 12.77
CA ASN A 48 -5.23 -16.95 11.68
C ASN A 48 -3.75 -17.38 11.72
N ASN A 49 -3.01 -17.04 12.77
CA ASN A 49 -1.59 -17.34 12.92
C ASN A 49 -0.76 -16.90 11.70
N ILE A 50 -0.97 -15.67 11.28
CA ILE A 50 -0.28 -15.00 10.16
C ILE A 50 0.69 -13.98 10.73
N ARG A 51 1.97 -14.04 10.32
CA ARG A 51 3.00 -13.13 10.79
C ARG A 51 3.11 -11.92 9.88
N PHE A 52 3.35 -10.79 10.48
CA PHE A 52 3.66 -9.53 9.80
C PHE A 52 4.57 -8.68 10.70
N SER A 53 5.06 -7.59 10.18
CA SER A 53 5.69 -6.53 10.95
C SER A 53 5.40 -5.16 10.32
N ALA A 54 5.58 -4.10 11.10
CA ALA A 54 5.63 -2.75 10.54
C ALA A 54 6.74 -2.64 9.48
N ASP A 55 6.60 -1.69 8.55
CA ASP A 55 7.57 -1.41 7.48
C ASP A 55 7.95 0.08 7.47
N ALA A 56 9.08 0.41 6.88
CA ALA A 56 9.53 1.75 6.50
C ALA A 56 9.26 2.84 7.56
N GLY A 57 8.43 3.86 7.22
CA GLY A 57 8.03 4.96 8.09
C GLY A 57 7.37 4.51 9.38
N THR A 58 6.57 3.45 9.32
CA THR A 58 5.89 2.89 10.49
C THR A 58 6.87 2.29 11.51
N ILE A 59 7.96 1.59 11.07
CA ILE A 59 9.03 1.17 11.99
C ILE A 59 9.69 2.39 12.63
N LEU A 60 10.03 3.37 11.80
CA LEU A 60 10.72 4.59 12.26
C LEU A 60 9.86 5.35 13.26
N GLY A 61 8.57 5.50 12.99
CA GLY A 61 7.59 6.12 13.89
C GLY A 61 7.48 5.39 15.22
N ALA A 62 7.34 4.05 15.19
CA ALA A 62 7.27 3.22 16.38
C ALA A 62 8.50 3.37 17.28
N VAL A 63 9.70 3.36 16.69
CA VAL A 63 10.96 3.43 17.46
C VAL A 63 11.24 4.84 17.99
N ARG A 64 11.00 5.88 17.21
CA ARG A 64 11.35 7.27 17.54
C ARG A 64 10.25 8.00 18.30
N HIS A 65 9.00 7.85 17.87
CA HIS A 65 7.85 8.62 18.35
C HIS A 65 6.86 7.79 19.19
N LYS A 66 7.06 6.46 19.24
CA LYS A 66 6.10 5.50 19.84
C LYS A 66 4.71 5.60 19.19
N GLY A 67 4.65 5.96 17.93
CA GLY A 67 3.45 6.23 17.15
C GLY A 67 3.77 6.70 15.74
N MET A 68 2.82 7.38 15.13
CA MET A 68 2.98 7.99 13.81
C MET A 68 4.11 9.04 13.80
N ILE A 69 4.83 9.12 12.70
CA ILE A 69 5.73 10.24 12.44
C ILE A 69 4.86 11.51 12.29
N PRO A 70 5.18 12.65 12.96
CA PRO A 70 4.28 13.81 13.02
C PRO A 70 3.81 14.38 11.68
N TRP A 71 4.58 14.21 10.62
CA TRP A 71 4.29 14.71 9.26
C TRP A 71 3.93 13.60 8.27
N ASP A 72 3.66 12.36 8.75
CA ASP A 72 3.33 11.21 7.91
C ASP A 72 1.81 10.98 7.86
N ASP A 73 1.35 10.46 6.74
CA ASP A 73 -0.07 10.26 6.42
C ASP A 73 -0.38 8.83 5.94
N ASP A 74 0.49 7.86 6.32
CA ASP A 74 0.31 6.45 5.96
C ASP A 74 0.85 5.47 7.01
N ILE A 75 0.31 4.26 7.00
CA ILE A 75 0.78 3.11 7.75
C ILE A 75 1.17 2.01 6.78
N ASP A 76 2.42 1.57 6.86
CA ASP A 76 2.98 0.48 6.08
C ASP A 76 3.22 -0.75 6.95
N VAL A 77 2.81 -1.91 6.46
CA VAL A 77 3.17 -3.21 7.04
C VAL A 77 3.79 -4.11 5.97
N MET A 78 4.62 -5.05 6.40
CA MET A 78 5.26 -6.02 5.52
C MET A 78 5.09 -7.44 6.03
N MET A 79 5.06 -8.38 5.08
CA MET A 79 4.87 -9.81 5.33
C MET A 79 5.81 -10.61 4.45
N LEU A 80 6.41 -11.68 4.96
CA LEU A 80 7.04 -12.66 4.07
C LEU A 80 5.99 -13.23 3.11
N ARG A 81 6.37 -13.52 1.87
CA ARG A 81 5.47 -13.99 0.80
C ARG A 81 4.54 -15.12 1.24
N GLU A 82 5.04 -16.06 2.01
CA GLU A 82 4.23 -17.19 2.51
C GLU A 82 3.05 -16.77 3.39
N ASP A 83 3.26 -15.77 4.26
CA ASP A 83 2.22 -15.24 5.15
C ASP A 83 1.27 -14.29 4.37
N TYR A 84 1.80 -13.51 3.43
CA TYR A 84 1.01 -12.70 2.51
C TYR A 84 0.05 -13.55 1.66
N ASP A 85 0.53 -14.65 1.09
CA ASP A 85 -0.29 -15.56 0.29
C ASP A 85 -1.38 -16.25 1.13
N LYS A 86 -1.10 -16.56 2.41
CA LYS A 86 -2.12 -17.06 3.36
C LYS A 86 -3.20 -16.01 3.59
N LEU A 87 -2.80 -14.75 3.86
CA LEU A 87 -3.74 -13.65 4.04
C LEU A 87 -4.63 -13.45 2.83
N CYS A 88 -4.06 -13.38 1.62
CA CYS A 88 -4.83 -13.22 0.39
C CYS A 88 -5.92 -14.29 0.20
N LYS A 89 -5.66 -15.54 0.62
CA LYS A 89 -6.64 -16.64 0.50
C LYS A 89 -7.84 -16.52 1.43
N ILE A 90 -7.67 -15.89 2.59
CA ILE A 90 -8.73 -15.79 3.61
C ILE A 90 -9.39 -14.41 3.66
N ALA A 91 -8.75 -13.40 3.10
CA ALA A 91 -9.10 -11.98 3.27
C ALA A 91 -10.57 -11.67 2.96
N SER A 92 -11.14 -12.27 1.91
CA SER A 92 -12.55 -12.04 1.53
C SER A 92 -13.57 -12.58 2.54
N LYS A 93 -13.16 -13.49 3.41
CA LYS A 93 -14.01 -14.04 4.49
C LYS A 93 -13.79 -13.29 5.81
N GLU A 94 -12.58 -12.83 6.03
CA GLU A 94 -12.15 -12.21 7.28
C GLU A 94 -12.47 -10.71 7.34
N PHE A 95 -12.30 -10.00 6.22
CA PHE A 95 -12.60 -8.57 6.15
C PHE A 95 -13.99 -8.36 5.57
N THR A 96 -14.87 -7.75 6.36
CA THR A 96 -16.23 -7.39 5.97
C THR A 96 -16.39 -5.88 6.02
N TYR A 97 -17.39 -5.35 5.29
CA TYR A 97 -17.65 -3.90 5.28
C TYR A 97 -17.61 -3.29 6.69
N PRO A 98 -16.94 -2.15 6.89
CA PRO A 98 -16.35 -1.27 5.89
C PRO A 98 -14.93 -1.66 5.44
N TYR A 99 -14.31 -2.69 6.03
CA TYR A 99 -12.97 -3.15 5.71
C TYR A 99 -12.96 -3.91 4.39
N PHE A 100 -12.10 -3.49 3.48
CA PHE A 100 -11.97 -4.09 2.15
C PHE A 100 -10.51 -4.38 1.83
N PHE A 101 -10.19 -5.65 1.66
CA PHE A 101 -8.85 -6.09 1.29
C PHE A 101 -8.69 -6.00 -0.23
N GLN A 102 -7.93 -4.99 -0.67
CA GLN A 102 -7.74 -4.67 -2.07
C GLN A 102 -6.44 -5.29 -2.61
N THR A 103 -6.59 -6.08 -3.65
CA THR A 103 -5.54 -6.53 -4.57
C THR A 103 -6.08 -6.42 -5.98
N GLU A 104 -5.27 -6.68 -7.01
CA GLU A 104 -5.79 -6.74 -8.40
C GLU A 104 -6.82 -7.87 -8.61
N ASP A 105 -6.78 -8.93 -7.79
CA ASP A 105 -7.74 -10.04 -7.88
C ASP A 105 -9.09 -9.69 -7.24
N THR A 106 -9.10 -8.92 -6.17
CA THR A 106 -10.33 -8.51 -5.47
C THR A 106 -10.94 -7.23 -6.02
N ASP A 107 -10.12 -6.38 -6.67
CA ASP A 107 -10.52 -5.06 -7.15
C ASP A 107 -9.72 -4.68 -8.41
N LYS A 108 -10.26 -5.07 -9.55
CA LYS A 108 -9.61 -4.92 -10.85
C LYS A 108 -9.31 -3.45 -11.16
N GLY A 109 -8.13 -3.23 -11.70
CA GLY A 109 -7.65 -1.91 -12.05
C GLY A 109 -6.88 -1.20 -10.94
N SER A 110 -6.79 -1.76 -9.73
CA SER A 110 -5.96 -1.22 -8.65
C SER A 110 -4.47 -1.24 -9.01
N LEU A 111 -3.95 -2.37 -9.52
CA LEU A 111 -2.61 -2.55 -10.11
C LEU A 111 -1.46 -2.02 -9.24
N ARG A 112 -1.58 -2.14 -7.91
CA ARG A 112 -0.60 -1.55 -6.96
C ARG A 112 0.68 -2.38 -6.83
N GLY A 113 0.59 -3.70 -6.99
CA GLY A 113 1.69 -4.64 -6.78
C GLY A 113 1.86 -5.11 -5.34
N HIS A 114 1.01 -4.62 -4.45
CA HIS A 114 0.86 -5.00 -3.05
C HIS A 114 -0.62 -4.93 -2.67
N ALA A 115 -0.98 -5.44 -1.50
CA ALA A 115 -2.35 -5.30 -1.01
C ALA A 115 -2.52 -3.99 -0.23
N GLN A 116 -3.76 -3.54 -0.13
CA GLN A 116 -4.18 -2.47 0.78
C GLN A 116 -5.38 -2.96 1.58
N LEU A 117 -5.43 -2.63 2.87
CA LEU A 117 -6.67 -2.74 3.62
C LEU A 117 -7.31 -1.37 3.66
N ARG A 118 -8.53 -1.25 3.13
CA ARG A 118 -9.23 0.02 2.94
C ARG A 118 -10.48 0.10 3.79
N ASN A 119 -10.84 1.30 4.21
CA ASN A 119 -12.14 1.59 4.81
C ASN A 119 -13.07 2.17 3.74
N SER A 120 -13.99 1.37 3.22
CA SER A 120 -14.92 1.73 2.11
C SER A 120 -15.93 2.83 2.46
N ALA A 121 -16.12 3.11 3.75
CA ALA A 121 -17.01 4.19 4.22
C ALA A 121 -16.35 5.57 4.17
N THR A 122 -15.05 5.64 3.84
CA THR A 122 -14.24 6.86 3.79
C THR A 122 -13.74 7.17 2.39
N THR A 123 -12.98 8.25 2.26
CA THR A 123 -12.26 8.64 1.04
C THR A 123 -10.77 8.79 1.35
N GLY A 124 -9.93 8.15 0.55
CA GLY A 124 -8.47 8.26 0.60
C GLY A 124 -7.91 8.13 -0.82
N ILE A 125 -8.00 9.21 -1.61
CA ILE A 125 -7.61 9.26 -3.02
C ILE A 125 -6.25 9.91 -3.14
N LEU A 126 -5.29 9.25 -3.78
CA LEU A 126 -4.01 9.87 -4.09
C LEU A 126 -4.24 11.12 -4.94
N TYR A 127 -3.61 12.25 -4.59
CA TYR A 127 -3.82 13.52 -5.30
C TYR A 127 -3.53 13.39 -6.80
N ALA A 128 -2.53 12.59 -7.16
CA ALA A 128 -2.21 12.27 -8.55
C ALA A 128 -3.31 11.49 -9.28
N GLU A 129 -4.23 10.84 -8.54
CA GLU A 129 -5.32 10.05 -9.10
C GLU A 129 -6.70 10.74 -8.99
N LYS A 130 -6.81 11.87 -8.29
CA LYS A 130 -8.07 12.56 -7.99
C LYS A 130 -8.88 12.91 -9.25
N GLU A 131 -8.20 13.39 -10.30
CA GLU A 131 -8.82 13.77 -11.56
C GLU A 131 -9.29 12.56 -12.40
N TYR A 132 -8.83 11.36 -12.05
CA TYR A 132 -9.13 10.18 -12.87
C TYR A 132 -10.44 9.49 -12.51
N LYS A 133 -10.99 9.72 -11.31
CA LYS A 133 -12.27 9.12 -10.86
C LYS A 133 -12.33 7.60 -11.13
N TYR A 134 -11.26 6.89 -10.76
CA TYR A 134 -11.19 5.44 -10.95
C TYR A 134 -12.30 4.71 -10.19
N LYS A 135 -12.76 3.59 -10.74
CA LYS A 135 -13.91 2.85 -10.20
C LYS A 135 -13.56 1.89 -9.07
N PHE A 136 -12.28 1.52 -8.91
CA PHE A 136 -11.86 0.67 -7.79
C PHE A 136 -11.98 1.41 -6.45
N ASN A 137 -11.96 0.66 -5.36
CA ASN A 137 -12.09 1.20 -4.00
C ASN A 137 -11.01 2.22 -3.70
N GLN A 138 -11.42 3.40 -3.25
CA GLN A 138 -10.55 4.52 -2.91
C GLN A 138 -10.85 5.06 -1.50
N GLY A 139 -11.20 4.18 -0.55
CA GLY A 139 -11.27 4.50 0.87
C GLY A 139 -9.89 4.75 1.47
N ILE A 140 -9.80 5.36 2.65
CA ILE A 140 -8.57 5.46 3.44
C ILE A 140 -7.99 4.05 3.63
N PHE A 141 -6.65 3.92 3.65
CA PHE A 141 -5.98 2.62 3.56
C PHE A 141 -4.70 2.55 4.39
N ILE A 142 -4.27 1.32 4.64
CA ILE A 142 -2.91 0.97 5.03
C ILE A 142 -2.31 0.07 3.94
N ASP A 143 -0.99 0.17 3.72
CA ASP A 143 -0.28 -0.62 2.73
C ASP A 143 0.29 -1.92 3.31
N ILE A 144 0.13 -3.03 2.58
CA ILE A 144 0.56 -4.37 2.99
C ILE A 144 1.49 -4.92 1.93
N PHE A 145 2.80 -4.86 2.19
CA PHE A 145 3.83 -5.23 1.23
C PHE A 145 4.27 -6.70 1.37
N PRO A 146 4.25 -7.47 0.27
CA PRO A 146 4.93 -8.75 0.23
C PRO A 146 6.45 -8.56 0.18
N ILE A 147 7.17 -9.36 0.95
CA ILE A 147 8.62 -9.46 0.95
C ILE A 147 9.01 -10.75 0.27
N GLU A 148 9.78 -10.65 -0.79
CA GLU A 148 10.14 -11.72 -1.70
C GLU A 148 11.51 -12.31 -1.39
N ASN A 149 11.66 -13.59 -1.64
CA ASN A 149 12.97 -14.24 -1.69
C ASN A 149 13.76 -13.75 -2.89
N LEU A 150 15.05 -13.51 -2.71
CA LEU A 150 15.96 -13.14 -3.80
C LEU A 150 16.89 -14.30 -4.13
N SER A 151 17.33 -14.40 -5.40
CA SER A 151 18.47 -15.23 -5.76
C SER A 151 19.72 -14.78 -5.01
N GLU A 152 20.61 -15.71 -4.71
CA GLU A 152 21.93 -15.38 -4.17
C GLU A 152 22.85 -14.77 -5.24
N ASP A 153 22.54 -14.97 -6.53
CA ASP A 153 23.24 -14.34 -7.67
C ASP A 153 22.71 -12.93 -7.95
N THR A 154 23.55 -11.94 -7.76
CA THR A 154 23.20 -10.52 -8.00
C THR A 154 22.77 -10.24 -9.44
N LYS A 155 23.35 -10.94 -10.44
CA LYS A 155 22.96 -10.77 -11.85
C LYS A 155 21.53 -11.25 -12.10
N GLU A 156 21.15 -12.37 -11.48
CA GLU A 156 19.77 -12.86 -11.57
C GLU A 156 18.79 -11.89 -10.92
N VAL A 157 19.16 -11.31 -9.77
CA VAL A 157 18.33 -10.29 -9.09
C VAL A 157 18.16 -9.05 -9.98
N GLU A 158 19.23 -8.55 -10.59
CA GLU A 158 19.14 -7.41 -11.51
C GLU A 158 18.26 -7.70 -12.73
N GLN A 159 18.40 -8.89 -13.33
CA GLN A 159 17.55 -9.32 -14.44
C GLN A 159 16.08 -9.41 -14.01
N GLN A 160 15.80 -9.96 -12.84
CA GLN A 160 14.46 -10.03 -12.26
C GLN A 160 13.87 -8.64 -12.08
N CYS A 161 14.59 -7.72 -11.46
CA CYS A 161 14.15 -6.34 -11.25
C CYS A 161 13.88 -5.60 -12.57
N ASN A 162 14.75 -5.78 -13.57
CA ASN A 162 14.54 -5.20 -14.91
C ASN A 162 13.28 -5.76 -15.58
N ARG A 163 13.02 -7.06 -15.45
CA ARG A 163 11.81 -7.68 -16.00
C ARG A 163 10.57 -7.18 -15.29
N ILE A 164 10.59 -7.08 -13.95
CA ILE A 164 9.50 -6.51 -13.13
C ILE A 164 9.21 -5.07 -13.58
N ALA A 165 10.24 -4.23 -13.71
CA ALA A 165 10.09 -2.83 -14.15
C ALA A 165 9.46 -2.74 -15.55
N LEU A 166 9.89 -3.59 -16.48
CA LEU A 166 9.34 -3.65 -17.84
C LEU A 166 7.85 -4.02 -17.83
N LEU A 167 7.49 -5.10 -17.12
CA LEU A 167 6.10 -5.56 -17.00
C LEU A 167 5.23 -4.50 -16.34
N ARG A 168 5.73 -3.86 -15.26
CA ARG A 168 5.04 -2.77 -14.59
C ARG A 168 4.76 -1.60 -15.52
N LYS A 169 5.76 -1.13 -16.25
CA LYS A 169 5.59 -0.08 -17.26
C LYS A 169 4.57 -0.48 -18.33
N LYS A 170 4.59 -1.75 -18.75
CA LYS A 170 3.71 -2.26 -19.81
C LYS A 170 2.25 -2.31 -19.35
N TYR A 171 1.94 -2.90 -18.18
CA TYR A 171 0.55 -2.96 -17.72
C TYR A 171 0.00 -1.57 -17.40
N LEU A 172 0.78 -0.67 -16.81
CA LEU A 172 0.33 0.71 -16.53
C LEU A 172 0.04 1.50 -17.80
N LYS A 173 0.82 1.29 -18.87
CA LYS A 173 0.58 1.92 -20.19
C LYS A 173 -0.80 1.57 -20.74
N TYR A 174 -1.23 0.32 -20.60
CA TYR A 174 -2.50 -0.15 -21.16
C TYR A 174 -3.68 -0.07 -20.19
N ALA A 175 -3.42 0.07 -18.88
CA ALA A 175 -4.46 0.13 -17.85
C ALA A 175 -5.51 1.23 -18.09
N ASN A 176 -5.09 2.41 -18.56
CA ASN A 176 -5.98 3.54 -18.81
C ASN A 176 -6.94 3.34 -20.01
N TRP A 177 -6.80 2.22 -20.71
CA TRP A 177 -7.69 1.81 -21.79
C TRP A 177 -8.64 0.68 -21.37
N THR A 178 -8.60 0.26 -20.10
CA THR A 178 -9.57 -0.67 -19.52
C THR A 178 -10.81 0.08 -19.04
N GLU A 179 -11.89 -0.67 -18.80
CA GLU A 179 -13.14 -0.10 -18.31
C GLU A 179 -13.01 0.47 -16.90
N GLU A 180 -12.18 -0.16 -16.07
CA GLU A 180 -11.95 0.23 -14.69
C GLU A 180 -11.20 1.56 -14.55
N ARG A 181 -10.34 1.88 -15.53
CA ARG A 181 -9.49 3.08 -15.51
C ARG A 181 -9.78 4.11 -16.61
N TYR A 182 -10.75 3.85 -17.47
CA TYR A 182 -11.13 4.81 -18.49
C TYR A 182 -11.77 6.05 -17.89
N VAL A 183 -11.18 7.22 -18.17
CA VAL A 183 -11.66 8.52 -17.72
C VAL A 183 -12.12 9.35 -18.92
N ARG A 184 -13.34 9.89 -18.86
CA ARG A 184 -13.87 10.78 -19.87
C ARG A 184 -13.35 12.21 -19.65
N PRO A 185 -12.71 12.86 -20.65
CA PRO A 185 -12.31 14.26 -20.52
C PRO A 185 -13.51 15.21 -20.38
N HIS A 186 -13.38 16.30 -19.64
CA HIS A 186 -14.43 17.33 -19.48
C HIS A 186 -14.74 18.05 -20.82
N ASN A 187 -13.73 18.32 -21.62
CA ASN A 187 -13.92 18.95 -22.92
C ASN A 187 -14.64 17.99 -23.90
N LYS A 188 -15.79 18.38 -24.41
CA LYS A 188 -16.65 17.56 -25.29
C LYS A 188 -15.92 17.01 -26.53
N LEU A 189 -15.11 17.83 -27.21
CA LEU A 189 -14.35 17.41 -28.39
C LEU A 189 -13.26 16.40 -28.01
N LYS A 190 -12.50 16.67 -26.93
CA LYS A 190 -11.48 15.74 -26.41
C LYS A 190 -12.14 14.43 -25.93
N ALA A 191 -13.30 14.50 -25.31
CA ALA A 191 -14.06 13.33 -24.89
C ALA A 191 -14.52 12.48 -26.08
N PHE A 192 -15.00 13.11 -27.16
CA PHE A 192 -15.38 12.43 -28.38
C PHE A 192 -14.18 11.73 -29.05
N ILE A 193 -13.07 12.44 -29.23
CA ILE A 193 -11.85 11.87 -29.80
C ILE A 193 -11.32 10.71 -28.92
N LYS A 194 -11.26 10.91 -27.61
CA LYS A 194 -10.81 9.87 -26.67
C LYS A 194 -11.72 8.65 -26.69
N LYS A 195 -13.05 8.85 -26.84
CA LYS A 195 -13.99 7.74 -26.95
C LYS A 195 -13.75 6.90 -28.22
N ILE A 196 -13.48 7.54 -29.35
CA ILE A 196 -13.13 6.82 -30.59
C ILE A 196 -11.83 6.00 -30.37
N TYR A 197 -10.80 6.63 -29.82
CA TYR A 197 -9.54 5.95 -29.49
C TYR A 197 -9.76 4.78 -28.52
N TYR A 198 -10.58 4.97 -27.50
CA TYR A 198 -10.92 3.92 -26.55
C TYR A 198 -11.56 2.72 -27.26
N LEU A 199 -12.55 2.98 -28.14
CA LEU A 199 -13.21 1.92 -28.89
C LEU A 199 -12.26 1.16 -29.83
N LEU A 200 -11.33 1.86 -30.47
CA LEU A 200 -10.31 1.26 -31.33
C LEU A 200 -9.27 0.46 -30.52
N MET A 201 -8.91 0.93 -29.31
CA MET A 201 -7.95 0.25 -28.45
C MET A 201 -8.54 -0.94 -27.70
N GLN A 202 -9.86 -1.01 -27.51
CA GLN A 202 -10.50 -2.09 -26.75
C GLN A 202 -10.16 -3.50 -27.24
N PRO A 203 -10.25 -3.83 -28.54
CA PRO A 203 -9.88 -5.16 -29.03
C PRO A 203 -8.40 -5.47 -28.77
N TYR A 204 -7.53 -4.48 -28.99
CA TYR A 204 -6.09 -4.64 -28.77
C TYR A 204 -5.77 -4.89 -27.29
N VAL A 205 -6.30 -4.06 -26.39
CA VAL A 205 -6.09 -4.20 -24.93
C VAL A 205 -6.76 -5.47 -24.38
N ARG A 206 -7.91 -5.87 -24.93
CA ARG A 206 -8.62 -7.07 -24.47
C ARG A 206 -7.94 -8.37 -24.89
N TYR A 207 -7.43 -8.45 -26.14
CA TYR A 207 -6.98 -9.71 -26.73
C TYR A 207 -5.47 -9.82 -26.87
N ILE A 208 -4.73 -8.70 -27.02
CA ILE A 208 -3.30 -8.71 -27.30
C ILE A 208 -2.52 -8.23 -26.06
N GLU A 209 -2.75 -6.99 -25.61
CA GLU A 209 -2.01 -6.37 -24.52
C GLU A 209 -2.91 -6.16 -23.28
N ASN A 210 -3.45 -7.26 -22.78
CA ASN A 210 -4.34 -7.22 -21.62
C ASN A 210 -3.56 -6.88 -20.34
N PRO A 211 -3.80 -5.73 -19.69
CA PRO A 211 -3.04 -5.30 -18.52
C PRO A 211 -3.17 -6.24 -17.32
N HIS A 212 -4.33 -6.89 -17.14
CA HIS A 212 -4.51 -7.87 -16.06
C HIS A 212 -3.66 -9.14 -16.31
N LYS A 213 -3.55 -9.61 -17.56
CA LYS A 213 -2.66 -10.72 -17.91
C LYS A 213 -1.20 -10.35 -17.71
N ILE A 214 -0.81 -9.14 -18.15
CA ILE A 214 0.56 -8.64 -17.95
C ILE A 214 0.85 -8.49 -16.45
N TYR A 215 -0.13 -8.06 -15.66
CA TYR A 215 -0.02 -7.98 -14.21
C TYR A 215 0.19 -9.37 -13.57
N LYS A 216 -0.48 -10.41 -14.06
CA LYS A 216 -0.22 -11.78 -13.60
C LYS A 216 1.19 -12.29 -13.95
N GLU A 217 1.73 -11.90 -15.11
CA GLU A 217 3.14 -12.16 -15.43
C GLU A 217 4.09 -11.40 -14.50
N TYR A 218 3.74 -10.16 -14.14
CA TYR A 218 4.48 -9.37 -13.15
C TYR A 218 4.46 -10.04 -11.77
N GLU A 219 3.32 -10.51 -11.28
CA GLU A 219 3.21 -11.24 -10.00
C GLU A 219 4.02 -12.55 -10.02
N LYS A 220 3.98 -13.30 -11.15
CA LYS A 220 4.80 -14.49 -11.33
C LYS A 220 6.29 -14.17 -11.28
N GLU A 221 6.69 -13.02 -11.83
CA GLU A 221 8.07 -12.58 -11.79
C GLU A 221 8.49 -12.14 -10.38
N LEU A 222 7.63 -11.47 -9.62
CA LEU A 222 7.88 -11.15 -8.21
C LEU A 222 8.17 -12.41 -7.41
N THR A 223 7.38 -13.47 -7.62
CA THR A 223 7.42 -14.72 -6.85
C THR A 223 8.36 -15.76 -7.45
N ARG A 224 9.31 -15.39 -8.32
CA ARG A 224 10.23 -16.33 -9.00
C ARG A 224 10.96 -17.25 -8.03
N CYS A 225 11.40 -16.74 -6.89
CA CYS A 225 12.17 -17.49 -5.89
C CYS A 225 11.31 -17.96 -4.69
N LYS A 226 9.97 -17.94 -4.77
CA LYS A 226 9.09 -18.18 -3.61
C LYS A 226 9.31 -19.54 -2.93
N ASP A 227 9.63 -20.58 -3.73
CA ASP A 227 9.77 -21.95 -3.24
C ASP A 227 11.19 -22.23 -2.70
N THR A 228 12.09 -21.24 -2.72
CA THR A 228 13.46 -21.37 -2.25
C THR A 228 13.67 -20.44 -1.06
N LYS A 229 13.97 -20.99 0.12
CA LYS A 229 14.33 -20.18 1.27
C LYS A 229 15.75 -19.63 1.06
N THR A 230 15.86 -18.33 0.84
CA THR A 230 17.13 -17.63 0.58
C THR A 230 17.55 -16.79 1.77
N SER A 231 18.83 -16.43 1.85
CA SER A 231 19.38 -15.60 2.92
C SER A 231 19.00 -14.13 2.75
N LYS A 232 18.72 -13.70 1.50
CA LYS A 232 18.36 -12.34 1.14
C LYS A 232 16.89 -12.25 0.72
N ILE A 233 16.28 -11.14 1.10
CA ILE A 233 14.87 -10.82 0.81
C ILE A 233 14.73 -9.36 0.42
N SER A 234 13.65 -9.02 -0.30
CA SER A 234 13.41 -7.64 -0.75
C SER A 234 11.93 -7.32 -0.98
N LYS A 235 11.61 -6.04 -0.92
CA LYS A 235 10.35 -5.47 -1.39
C LYS A 235 10.44 -5.21 -2.91
N LEU A 236 10.15 -6.21 -3.74
CA LEU A 236 10.27 -6.14 -5.19
C LEU A 236 9.11 -5.42 -5.90
N ALA A 237 7.96 -5.29 -5.26
CA ALA A 237 6.73 -4.74 -5.87
C ALA A 237 6.90 -3.38 -6.56
N LEU A 238 7.88 -2.58 -6.13
CA LEU A 238 8.17 -1.28 -6.72
C LEU A 238 9.02 -1.34 -7.99
N GLY A 239 9.55 -2.52 -8.36
CA GLY A 239 10.23 -2.77 -9.64
C GLY A 239 11.56 -2.05 -9.81
N LYS A 240 12.24 -1.68 -8.71
CA LYS A 240 13.55 -1.05 -8.75
C LYS A 240 14.56 -1.89 -7.99
N TYR A 241 15.70 -2.17 -8.63
CA TYR A 241 16.86 -2.70 -7.92
C TYR A 241 17.49 -1.57 -7.09
N GLU A 242 17.33 -1.65 -5.79
CA GLU A 242 17.91 -0.69 -4.85
C GLU A 242 18.51 -1.47 -3.68
N ASN A 243 19.83 -1.37 -3.48
CA ASN A 243 20.51 -2.04 -2.37
C ASN A 243 19.87 -1.74 -1.00
N ARG A 244 19.33 -0.53 -0.82
CA ARG A 244 18.62 -0.12 0.40
C ARG A 244 17.33 -0.88 0.69
N ARG A 245 16.85 -1.69 -0.25
CA ARG A 245 15.65 -2.54 -0.11
C ARG A 245 15.97 -4.03 -0.05
N ILE A 246 17.25 -4.38 0.04
CA ILE A 246 17.69 -5.76 0.18
C ILE A 246 18.12 -5.96 1.63
N TRP A 247 17.48 -6.90 2.30
CA TRP A 247 17.70 -7.20 3.70
C TRP A 247 18.13 -8.65 3.90
N ASN A 248 18.76 -8.93 5.03
CA ASN A 248 18.96 -10.31 5.44
C ASN A 248 17.65 -10.85 6.00
N ARG A 249 17.27 -12.05 5.59
CA ARG A 249 16.06 -12.72 6.09
C ARG A 249 15.99 -12.78 7.62
N LYS A 250 17.11 -13.09 8.28
CA LYS A 250 17.22 -13.16 9.74
C LYS A 250 16.79 -11.87 10.46
N ASP A 251 16.89 -10.72 9.81
CA ASP A 251 16.50 -9.43 10.38
C ASP A 251 14.97 -9.29 10.45
N LEU A 252 14.20 -10.07 9.65
CA LEU A 252 12.73 -10.07 9.59
C LEU A 252 12.07 -11.29 10.26
N GLU A 253 12.78 -12.41 10.44
CA GLU A 253 12.16 -13.67 10.89
C GLU A 253 11.60 -13.59 12.32
N GLU A 254 12.19 -12.77 13.17
CA GLU A 254 11.74 -12.52 14.53
C GLU A 254 11.24 -11.09 14.68
N THR A 255 10.19 -10.93 15.46
CA THR A 255 9.62 -9.61 15.79
C THR A 255 9.67 -9.34 17.28
N ILE A 256 9.65 -8.06 17.62
CA ILE A 256 9.44 -7.56 18.99
C ILE A 256 8.24 -6.63 18.99
N GLU A 257 7.48 -6.65 20.07
CA GLU A 257 6.32 -5.79 20.25
C GLU A 257 6.76 -4.43 20.82
N VAL A 258 6.28 -3.35 20.20
CA VAL A 258 6.58 -1.97 20.63
C VAL A 258 5.32 -1.12 20.67
N PRO A 259 5.26 -0.07 21.51
CA PRO A 259 4.14 0.89 21.51
C PRO A 259 4.02 1.63 20.18
N PHE A 260 2.79 1.84 19.73
CA PHE A 260 2.46 2.63 18.54
C PHE A 260 1.10 3.32 18.74
N GLU A 261 1.10 4.60 19.09
CA GLU A 261 -0.06 5.34 19.59
C GLU A 261 -0.75 4.57 20.74
N MET A 262 -2.04 4.23 20.59
CA MET A 262 -2.76 3.42 21.58
C MET A 262 -2.63 1.90 21.33
N LEU A 263 -1.87 1.49 20.30
CA LEU A 263 -1.67 0.08 19.94
C LEU A 263 -0.27 -0.41 20.37
N THR A 264 -0.08 -1.71 20.28
CA THR A 264 1.22 -2.36 20.34
C THR A 264 1.40 -3.13 19.04
N ILE A 265 2.49 -2.89 18.32
CA ILE A 265 2.72 -3.46 16.99
C ILE A 265 4.02 -4.26 16.93
N PRO A 266 4.09 -5.32 16.11
CA PRO A 266 5.33 -6.03 15.87
C PRO A 266 6.22 -5.23 14.91
N ILE A 267 7.48 -5.04 15.29
CA ILE A 267 8.54 -4.60 14.40
C ILE A 267 9.61 -5.69 14.27
N PRO A 268 10.38 -5.72 13.15
CA PRO A 268 11.46 -6.69 13.03
C PRO A 268 12.46 -6.56 14.17
N LYS A 269 12.92 -7.68 14.73
CA LYS A 269 13.97 -7.66 15.76
C LYS A 269 15.26 -7.03 15.22
N GLY A 270 15.55 -7.25 13.93
CA GLY A 270 16.67 -6.63 13.21
C GLY A 270 16.39 -5.21 12.69
N TYR A 271 15.41 -4.48 13.24
CA TYR A 271 14.97 -3.17 12.74
C TYR A 271 16.11 -2.16 12.56
N LYS A 272 17.15 -2.21 13.39
CA LYS A 272 18.30 -1.30 13.26
C LYS A 272 18.98 -1.47 11.91
N ASN A 273 19.29 -2.70 11.52
CA ASN A 273 19.93 -2.99 10.24
C ASN A 273 19.04 -2.57 9.06
N ILE A 274 17.70 -2.76 9.19
CA ILE A 274 16.73 -2.37 8.18
C ILE A 274 16.68 -0.86 8.04
N LEU A 275 16.59 -0.12 9.15
CA LEU A 275 16.55 1.35 9.15
C LEU A 275 17.88 1.95 8.69
N ASP A 276 19.04 1.40 9.12
CA ASP A 276 20.37 1.82 8.68
C ASP A 276 20.53 1.65 7.15
N THR A 277 20.05 0.50 6.63
CA THR A 277 20.10 0.21 5.19
C THR A 277 19.17 1.14 4.40
N PHE A 278 17.98 1.45 4.92
CA PHE A 278 16.96 2.19 4.18
C PHE A 278 17.14 3.70 4.30
N TYR A 279 17.42 4.23 5.50
CA TYR A 279 17.46 5.66 5.80
C TYR A 279 18.87 6.18 6.16
N GLY A 280 19.86 5.31 6.39
CA GLY A 280 21.17 5.74 6.90
C GLY A 280 21.07 6.25 8.33
N SER A 281 21.42 7.53 8.56
CA SER A 281 21.37 8.17 9.89
C SER A 281 19.94 8.42 10.35
N TRP A 282 19.13 7.35 10.51
CA TRP A 282 17.72 7.43 10.86
C TRP A 282 17.44 7.99 12.28
N GLN A 283 18.45 8.02 13.14
CA GLN A 283 18.36 8.63 14.48
C GLN A 283 18.25 10.17 14.41
N GLU A 284 18.75 10.77 13.32
CA GLU A 284 18.64 12.21 13.12
C GLU A 284 17.21 12.59 12.69
N PHE A 285 16.67 13.64 13.32
CA PHE A 285 15.38 14.19 12.94
C PHE A 285 15.49 14.93 11.60
N LYS A 286 14.80 14.40 10.58
CA LYS A 286 14.67 15.06 9.27
C LYS A 286 13.19 15.00 8.87
N ILE A 287 12.59 16.16 8.64
CA ILE A 287 11.26 16.22 8.05
C ILE A 287 11.37 15.71 6.61
N GLY A 288 10.78 14.56 6.37
CA GLY A 288 10.72 13.94 5.05
C GLY A 288 9.53 14.45 4.23
N THR A 289 9.46 13.99 2.99
CA THR A 289 8.30 14.15 2.12
C THR A 289 7.72 12.77 1.83
N SER A 290 6.37 12.68 1.74
CA SER A 290 5.70 11.44 1.33
C SER A 290 6.17 11.01 -0.07
N THR A 291 6.43 9.71 -0.26
CA THR A 291 6.87 9.15 -1.55
C THR A 291 5.71 8.92 -2.52
N HIS A 292 4.49 8.86 -2.04
CA HIS A 292 3.27 8.68 -2.85
C HIS A 292 2.56 10.02 -3.16
N GLY A 293 3.05 11.13 -2.63
CA GLY A 293 2.40 12.44 -2.71
C GLY A 293 1.29 12.59 -1.67
N GLU A 294 0.57 13.71 -1.74
CA GLU A 294 -0.52 13.99 -0.82
C GLU A 294 -1.74 13.10 -1.08
N ILE A 295 -2.48 12.79 -0.01
CA ILE A 295 -3.75 12.09 -0.06
C ILE A 295 -4.88 13.12 0.12
N PHE A 296 -5.85 13.12 -0.80
CA PHE A 296 -7.13 13.75 -0.56
C PHE A 296 -8.00 12.79 0.27
N PHE A 297 -8.35 13.18 1.49
CA PHE A 297 -9.15 12.32 2.36
C PHE A 297 -10.42 12.99 2.89
N ASP A 298 -11.42 12.17 3.18
CA ASP A 298 -12.65 12.54 3.88
C ASP A 298 -13.07 11.36 4.78
N VAL A 299 -12.96 11.56 6.07
CA VAL A 299 -13.25 10.55 7.09
C VAL A 299 -14.77 10.38 7.34
N ASN A 300 -15.61 11.21 6.74
CA ASN A 300 -17.06 11.20 6.97
C ASN A 300 -17.85 10.68 5.78
N ASN A 301 -17.25 10.66 4.59
CA ASN A 301 -17.94 10.29 3.36
C ASN A 301 -17.15 9.26 2.57
N SER A 302 -17.87 8.28 2.03
CA SER A 302 -17.29 7.30 1.10
C SER A 302 -16.80 7.98 -0.18
N TYR A 303 -15.71 7.44 -0.74
CA TYR A 303 -15.13 7.84 -2.03
C TYR A 303 -16.15 7.86 -3.18
N HIS A 304 -17.23 7.10 -3.09
CA HIS A 304 -18.33 7.13 -4.07
C HIS A 304 -18.93 8.53 -4.28
N LYS A 305 -18.94 9.37 -3.25
CA LYS A 305 -19.36 10.76 -3.35
C LYS A 305 -18.54 11.53 -4.39
N TYR A 306 -17.25 11.28 -4.44
CA TYR A 306 -16.28 12.03 -5.28
C TYR A 306 -16.09 11.45 -6.67
N ILE A 307 -16.31 10.14 -6.86
CA ILE A 307 -16.18 9.51 -8.18
C ILE A 307 -17.49 9.50 -8.98
N ASN A 308 -18.66 9.55 -8.31
CA ASN A 308 -19.99 9.46 -8.92
C ASN A 308 -20.66 10.81 -9.11
N GLU A 309 -20.11 11.93 -8.62
CA GLU A 309 -20.67 13.26 -8.87
C GLU A 309 -20.80 13.48 -10.38
N LYS A 310 -22.05 13.47 -10.85
CA LYS A 310 -22.42 13.95 -12.18
C LYS A 310 -22.19 15.46 -12.17
N GLU A 311 -21.29 15.96 -13.00
CA GLU A 311 -21.25 17.37 -13.38
C GLU A 311 -22.54 17.80 -14.07
#